data_e35dca45c1d4076ee1b9c4033a905c96
#
_entry.id   e35dca45c1d4076ee1b9c4033a905c96
#
_cell.length_a   1.000
_cell.length_b   1.000
_cell.length_c   1.000
_cell.angle_alpha   90.00
_cell.angle_beta   90.00
_cell.angle_gamma   90.00
#
_symmetry.space_group_name_H-M   'P 1'
#
loop_
_entity.id
_entity.type
_entity.pdbx_description
1 polymer ?
#
loop_
_entity_poly.entity_id
_entity_poly.type
_entity_poly.pdbx_seq_one_letter_code
_entity_poly.pdbx_strand_id
1 'polypeptide(L)'
;MMLSWRKEADLRRVVAIAAAFFLLIAGLLLHRYFTYYASYDQGIFNQVFWNNAHGNFFQSTLSSQLSTDVIHGGEAPRVDYRRLGQHFTPALLIWWPIYKLWPSPVTLSVLQAAFAAIAGLLLYCLARQHLEPRLSLALMVSFYGAIAVLNPYLANFHDLGQMPLFVFGLLLAMEYRRWGLFGLLCLAILAVREDSAIPLFGVGAYLLASRRHPGIGAGVCALSVGYFVLVTNVFMPIFSDDISKRFMIEEFGQYIDTAEASTLEVLWAMVSQPGLLLRELVSPLDSTVAYLVGHWLPLAFIPALSPASWILAGPPLLKLTLTEGESGLNSSLRYALTVVPGMFYGAILWWAGQGWRRFLQPLEQLTPRSPSRAFRRFWSGCLIVSLVLVPFVNPSRAFAFAVPDSFQPWVYVPLPLQWQRAGQMHQLLAQIPPAASVTATTYLVPHVSGRRAVLRMPMIDYQDDAGRPQTVEYVTADFWRLRRYQVAFGRDRDRYDTFVPFINSLIDSGQYGLINSRDGLVLLQRNTPSDPQALTDWQAFLAAESS
;
A
#
# COMPACT_ATOMS: atom_id res chain seq x y z
N MET A 1 -4.79 1.63 36.56
CA MET A 1 -5.60 2.83 36.77
C MET A 1 -6.44 3.01 35.50
N MET A 2 -7.68 2.50 35.49
CA MET A 2 -8.61 2.75 34.39
C MET A 2 -8.92 4.24 34.41
N LEU A 3 -8.45 4.97 33.40
CA LEU A 3 -8.87 6.33 33.11
C LEU A 3 -10.41 6.34 33.10
N SER A 4 -11.02 7.19 33.91
CA SER A 4 -12.47 7.36 33.91
C SER A 4 -12.87 8.14 32.67
N TRP A 5 -12.99 7.43 31.58
CA TRP A 5 -13.26 7.91 30.22
C TRP A 5 -14.51 8.78 30.09
N ARG A 6 -15.38 8.78 31.10
CA ARG A 6 -16.68 9.47 31.06
C ARG A 6 -16.64 10.98 31.38
N LYS A 7 -15.51 11.56 31.78
CA LYS A 7 -15.45 12.96 32.27
C LYS A 7 -14.53 13.91 31.50
N GLU A 8 -13.77 13.46 30.45
CA GLU A 8 -12.81 14.34 29.81
C GLU A 8 -13.38 14.94 28.51
N ALA A 9 -13.55 16.28 28.49
CA ALA A 9 -13.83 17.04 27.26
C ALA A 9 -12.77 16.76 26.15
N ASP A 10 -11.57 16.36 26.57
CA ASP A 10 -10.48 15.98 25.67
C ASP A 10 -10.78 14.69 24.89
N LEU A 11 -11.47 13.70 25.49
CA LEU A 11 -11.83 12.47 24.78
C LEU A 11 -12.83 12.73 23.64
N ARG A 12 -13.83 13.58 23.88
CA ARG A 12 -14.80 13.95 22.84
C ARG A 12 -14.10 14.60 21.63
N ARG A 13 -13.11 15.46 21.88
CA ARG A 13 -12.29 16.09 20.84
C ARG A 13 -11.46 15.07 20.06
N VAL A 14 -10.81 14.14 20.76
CA VAL A 14 -10.00 13.07 20.17
C VAL A 14 -10.85 12.20 19.24
N VAL A 15 -12.02 11.75 19.72
CA VAL A 15 -12.96 10.94 18.93
C VAL A 15 -13.51 11.74 17.74
N ALA A 16 -13.85 13.02 17.94
CA ALA A 16 -14.35 13.88 16.87
C ALA A 16 -13.29 14.09 15.76
N ILE A 17 -12.01 14.29 16.13
CA ILE A 17 -10.91 14.43 15.18
C ILE A 17 -10.69 13.12 14.41
N ALA A 18 -10.71 11.97 15.10
CA ALA A 18 -10.57 10.67 14.45
C ALA A 18 -11.74 10.37 13.50
N ALA A 19 -12.96 10.70 13.90
CA ALA A 19 -14.15 10.55 13.05
C ALA A 19 -14.10 11.48 11.84
N ALA A 20 -13.71 12.73 12.02
CA ALA A 20 -13.53 13.68 10.92
C ALA A 20 -12.44 13.20 9.94
N PHE A 21 -11.32 12.71 10.46
CA PHE A 21 -10.25 12.11 9.65
C PHE A 21 -10.76 10.89 8.88
N PHE A 22 -11.46 9.96 9.56
CA PHE A 22 -12.06 8.79 8.90
C PHE A 22 -12.98 9.19 7.75
N LEU A 23 -13.90 10.13 8.00
CA LEU A 23 -14.85 10.58 6.97
C LEU A 23 -14.15 11.26 5.79
N LEU A 24 -13.11 12.06 6.06
CA LEU A 24 -12.31 12.70 5.01
C LEU A 24 -11.59 11.66 4.15
N ILE A 25 -10.86 10.73 4.77
CA ILE A 25 -10.10 9.71 4.04
C ILE A 25 -11.05 8.76 3.30
N ALA A 26 -12.12 8.30 3.94
CA ALA A 26 -13.12 7.47 3.28
C ALA A 26 -13.76 8.19 2.10
N GLY A 27 -14.14 9.47 2.25
CA GLY A 27 -14.69 10.28 1.17
C GLY A 27 -13.74 10.43 -0.03
N LEU A 28 -12.45 10.68 0.21
CA LEU A 28 -11.43 10.78 -0.85
C LEU A 28 -11.19 9.42 -1.53
N LEU A 29 -11.13 8.33 -0.78
CA LEU A 29 -10.98 6.98 -1.34
C LEU A 29 -12.19 6.56 -2.17
N LEU A 30 -13.40 6.86 -1.70
CA LEU A 30 -14.64 6.59 -2.44
C LEU A 30 -14.73 7.45 -3.70
N HIS A 31 -14.42 8.76 -3.61
CA HIS A 31 -14.31 9.61 -4.78
C HIS A 31 -13.33 9.02 -5.80
N ARG A 32 -12.11 8.68 -5.36
CA ARG A 32 -11.08 8.08 -6.21
C ARG A 32 -11.54 6.76 -6.85
N TYR A 33 -12.24 5.91 -6.11
CA TYR A 33 -12.82 4.67 -6.65
C TYR A 33 -13.89 4.97 -7.69
N PHE A 34 -14.93 5.73 -7.35
CA PHE A 34 -16.05 5.98 -8.25
C PHE A 34 -15.72 6.83 -9.47
N THR A 35 -14.62 7.60 -9.44
CA THR A 35 -14.10 8.34 -10.60
C THR A 35 -13.01 7.57 -11.37
N TYR A 36 -12.84 6.27 -11.10
CA TYR A 36 -11.89 5.39 -11.80
C TYR A 36 -10.42 5.80 -11.68
N TYR A 37 -10.04 6.35 -10.52
CA TYR A 37 -8.63 6.60 -10.18
C TYR A 37 -8.02 5.51 -9.29
N ALA A 38 -8.80 4.54 -8.79
CA ALA A 38 -8.29 3.33 -8.18
C ALA A 38 -7.62 2.46 -9.26
N SER A 39 -6.52 1.80 -8.91
CA SER A 39 -5.71 1.09 -9.90
C SER A 39 -5.60 -0.41 -9.60
N TYR A 40 -4.76 -1.09 -10.34
CA TYR A 40 -4.59 -2.53 -10.38
C TYR A 40 -4.52 -3.23 -9.01
N ASP A 41 -3.77 -2.68 -8.05
CA ASP A 41 -3.63 -3.28 -6.71
C ASP A 41 -4.97 -3.39 -5.98
N GLN A 42 -5.85 -2.38 -6.12
CA GLN A 42 -7.21 -2.46 -5.58
C GLN A 42 -7.98 -3.65 -6.15
N GLY A 43 -7.78 -3.93 -7.43
CA GLY A 43 -8.36 -5.10 -8.11
C GLY A 43 -7.80 -6.41 -7.59
N ILE A 44 -6.48 -6.51 -7.41
CA ILE A 44 -5.83 -7.71 -6.85
C ILE A 44 -6.43 -8.06 -5.49
N PHE A 45 -6.43 -7.10 -4.54
CA PHE A 45 -6.95 -7.37 -3.20
C PHE A 45 -8.45 -7.69 -3.23
N ASN A 46 -9.23 -6.97 -4.05
CA ASN A 46 -10.64 -7.29 -4.18
C ASN A 46 -10.86 -8.71 -4.73
N GLN A 47 -10.10 -9.13 -5.74
CA GLN A 47 -10.22 -10.48 -6.29
C GLN A 47 -9.83 -11.55 -5.26
N VAL A 48 -8.78 -11.32 -4.46
CA VAL A 48 -8.40 -12.23 -3.36
C VAL A 48 -9.52 -12.36 -2.35
N PHE A 49 -10.11 -11.25 -1.89
CA PHE A 49 -11.23 -11.28 -0.95
C PHE A 49 -12.48 -11.93 -1.55
N TRP A 50 -12.77 -11.65 -2.82
CA TRP A 50 -13.89 -12.24 -3.55
C TRP A 50 -13.72 -13.76 -3.66
N ASN A 51 -12.55 -14.24 -4.08
CA ASN A 51 -12.24 -15.66 -4.16
C ASN A 51 -12.30 -16.34 -2.77
N ASN A 52 -11.78 -15.68 -1.71
CA ASN A 52 -11.92 -16.19 -0.34
C ASN A 52 -13.40 -16.37 0.05
N ALA A 53 -14.30 -15.46 -0.37
CA ALA A 53 -15.73 -15.55 -0.10
C ALA A 53 -16.40 -16.71 -0.85
N HIS A 54 -15.78 -17.20 -1.93
CA HIS A 54 -16.24 -18.35 -2.73
C HIS A 54 -15.47 -19.65 -2.45
N GLY A 55 -14.68 -19.70 -1.36
CA GLY A 55 -13.92 -20.91 -0.96
C GLY A 55 -12.56 -21.08 -1.65
N ASN A 56 -12.17 -20.18 -2.54
CA ASN A 56 -10.91 -20.21 -3.29
C ASN A 56 -9.86 -19.33 -2.60
N PHE A 57 -9.38 -19.75 -1.43
CA PHE A 57 -8.54 -18.95 -0.55
C PHE A 57 -7.24 -18.51 -1.21
N PHE A 58 -7.00 -17.19 -1.16
CA PHE A 58 -5.83 -16.47 -1.67
C PHE A 58 -5.59 -16.61 -3.18
N GLN A 59 -6.55 -17.11 -3.95
CA GLN A 59 -6.41 -17.24 -5.40
C GLN A 59 -6.66 -15.90 -6.12
N SER A 60 -5.90 -15.65 -7.20
CA SER A 60 -6.05 -14.43 -8.00
C SER A 60 -5.36 -14.55 -9.36
N THR A 61 -6.10 -14.42 -10.46
CA THR A 61 -5.54 -14.29 -11.81
C THR A 61 -4.73 -13.01 -11.98
N LEU A 62 -5.13 -11.93 -11.30
CA LEU A 62 -4.39 -10.66 -11.31
C LEU A 62 -3.02 -10.80 -10.63
N SER A 63 -2.92 -11.60 -9.57
CA SER A 63 -1.62 -11.93 -8.96
C SER A 63 -0.82 -12.87 -9.87
N SER A 64 -1.46 -13.85 -10.50
CA SER A 64 -0.80 -14.75 -11.46
C SER A 64 -0.14 -14.00 -12.60
N GLN A 65 -0.77 -12.94 -13.14
CA GLN A 65 -0.17 -12.08 -14.16
C GLN A 65 1.17 -11.44 -13.76
N LEU A 66 1.45 -11.39 -12.45
CA LEU A 66 2.69 -10.85 -11.89
C LEU A 66 3.63 -11.97 -11.43
N SER A 67 3.34 -13.24 -11.69
CA SER A 67 4.21 -14.36 -11.33
C SER A 67 5.40 -14.47 -12.28
N THR A 68 6.45 -15.12 -11.81
CA THR A 68 7.65 -15.46 -12.58
C THR A 68 7.31 -16.26 -13.83
N ASP A 69 6.42 -17.23 -13.69
CA ASP A 69 5.98 -18.11 -14.81
C ASP A 69 5.37 -17.29 -15.96
N VAL A 70 4.60 -16.25 -15.61
CA VAL A 70 3.98 -15.37 -16.63
C VAL A 70 4.96 -14.33 -17.16
N ILE A 71 5.68 -13.61 -16.27
CA ILE A 71 6.54 -12.48 -16.69
C ILE A 71 7.80 -12.97 -17.42
N HIS A 72 8.44 -14.03 -16.93
CA HIS A 72 9.69 -14.56 -17.47
C HIS A 72 9.49 -15.85 -18.27
N GLY A 73 8.52 -16.69 -17.88
CA GLY A 73 8.20 -17.95 -18.55
C GLY A 73 7.28 -17.80 -19.76
N GLY A 74 6.58 -16.67 -19.91
CA GLY A 74 5.62 -16.45 -21.00
C GLY A 74 4.36 -17.31 -20.88
N GLU A 75 4.09 -17.91 -19.71
CA GLU A 75 2.90 -18.71 -19.49
C GLU A 75 1.64 -17.85 -19.39
N ALA A 76 0.48 -18.48 -19.63
CA ALA A 76 -0.80 -17.82 -19.40
C ALA A 76 -1.14 -17.78 -17.90
N PRO A 77 -1.69 -16.65 -17.38
CA PRO A 77 -2.11 -16.54 -16.00
C PRO A 77 -3.11 -17.62 -15.60
N ARG A 78 -3.04 -18.11 -14.36
CA ARG A 78 -3.89 -19.17 -13.82
C ARG A 78 -4.92 -18.62 -12.86
N VAL A 79 -6.15 -19.12 -12.90
CA VAL A 79 -7.22 -18.72 -11.96
C VAL A 79 -6.99 -19.28 -10.55
N ASP A 80 -6.35 -20.43 -10.42
CA ASP A 80 -6.06 -21.10 -9.16
C ASP A 80 -4.74 -20.66 -8.49
N TYR A 81 -4.01 -19.71 -9.11
CA TYR A 81 -2.76 -19.20 -8.59
C TYR A 81 -2.95 -18.55 -7.21
N ARG A 82 -2.17 -19.00 -6.23
CA ARG A 82 -2.23 -18.52 -4.85
C ARG A 82 -1.21 -17.41 -4.60
N ARG A 83 -1.69 -16.21 -4.29
CA ARG A 83 -0.88 -15.03 -3.96
C ARG A 83 0.13 -15.26 -2.82
N LEU A 84 -0.09 -16.25 -1.96
CA LEU A 84 0.78 -16.53 -0.81
C LEU A 84 2.23 -16.86 -1.20
N GLY A 85 2.51 -17.25 -2.45
CA GLY A 85 3.87 -17.43 -2.97
C GLY A 85 4.56 -16.10 -3.29
N GLN A 86 3.80 -15.05 -3.66
CA GLN A 86 4.34 -13.70 -3.91
C GLN A 86 4.44 -12.88 -2.63
N HIS A 87 3.37 -12.87 -1.84
CA HIS A 87 3.29 -12.19 -0.56
C HIS A 87 2.49 -13.03 0.44
N PHE A 88 3.11 -13.38 1.53
CA PHE A 88 2.49 -14.18 2.58
C PHE A 88 1.63 -13.30 3.49
N THR A 89 0.33 -13.19 3.18
CA THR A 89 -0.61 -12.22 3.76
C THR A 89 -1.80 -12.83 4.51
N PRO A 90 -1.62 -13.79 5.45
CA PRO A 90 -2.74 -14.44 6.14
C PRO A 90 -3.64 -13.49 6.93
N ALA A 91 -3.13 -12.33 7.39
CA ALA A 91 -3.91 -11.33 8.12
C ALA A 91 -5.11 -10.78 7.33
N LEU A 92 -5.16 -10.93 6.01
CA LEU A 92 -6.34 -10.58 5.22
C LEU A 92 -7.59 -11.35 5.68
N LEU A 93 -7.43 -12.56 6.22
CA LEU A 93 -8.53 -13.36 6.76
C LEU A 93 -9.20 -12.74 8.00
N ILE A 94 -8.50 -11.86 8.75
CA ILE A 94 -9.08 -11.12 9.89
C ILE A 94 -10.24 -10.24 9.40
N TRP A 95 -10.12 -9.68 8.20
CA TRP A 95 -11.08 -8.74 7.62
C TRP A 95 -12.08 -9.38 6.66
N TRP A 96 -11.84 -10.65 6.29
CA TRP A 96 -12.72 -11.40 5.41
C TRP A 96 -14.18 -11.47 5.89
N PRO A 97 -14.50 -11.65 7.19
CA PRO A 97 -15.90 -11.65 7.64
C PRO A 97 -16.62 -10.32 7.35
N ILE A 98 -15.93 -9.18 7.46
CA ILE A 98 -16.49 -7.87 7.13
C ILE A 98 -16.72 -7.76 5.61
N TYR A 99 -15.73 -8.18 4.81
CA TYR A 99 -15.86 -8.20 3.35
C TYR A 99 -17.01 -9.10 2.89
N LYS A 100 -17.22 -10.25 3.53
CA LYS A 100 -18.32 -11.18 3.20
C LYS A 100 -19.71 -10.57 3.41
N LEU A 101 -19.86 -9.65 4.36
CA LEU A 101 -21.12 -8.91 4.56
C LEU A 101 -21.38 -7.92 3.43
N TRP A 102 -20.36 -7.38 2.82
CA TRP A 102 -20.45 -6.42 1.72
C TRP A 102 -19.29 -6.64 0.73
N PRO A 103 -19.42 -7.61 -0.19
CA PRO A 103 -18.33 -8.01 -1.10
C PRO A 103 -18.13 -6.99 -2.22
N SER A 104 -17.31 -5.98 -1.94
CA SER A 104 -17.05 -4.85 -2.84
C SER A 104 -15.67 -4.25 -2.60
N PRO A 105 -14.98 -3.71 -3.63
CA PRO A 105 -13.78 -2.90 -3.45
C PRO A 105 -13.98 -1.68 -2.54
N VAL A 106 -15.21 -1.18 -2.45
CA VAL A 106 -15.63 -0.10 -1.53
C VAL A 106 -15.37 -0.48 -0.07
N THR A 107 -15.69 -1.72 0.32
CA THR A 107 -15.46 -2.23 1.68
C THR A 107 -13.96 -2.18 2.05
N LEU A 108 -13.09 -2.53 1.12
CA LEU A 108 -11.64 -2.46 1.33
C LEU A 108 -11.17 -1.01 1.51
N SER A 109 -11.71 -0.07 0.73
CA SER A 109 -11.41 1.36 0.86
C SER A 109 -11.85 1.92 2.22
N VAL A 110 -13.04 1.54 2.69
CA VAL A 110 -13.56 1.94 4.01
C VAL A 110 -12.73 1.32 5.14
N LEU A 111 -12.34 0.04 5.02
CA LEU A 111 -11.45 -0.63 5.98
C LEU A 111 -10.10 0.08 6.07
N GLN A 112 -9.51 0.47 4.94
CA GLN A 112 -8.24 1.20 4.94
C GLN A 112 -8.34 2.55 5.67
N ALA A 113 -9.40 3.30 5.45
CA ALA A 113 -9.67 4.54 6.19
C ALA A 113 -9.84 4.28 7.70
N ALA A 114 -10.53 3.19 8.07
CA ALA A 114 -10.71 2.78 9.46
C ALA A 114 -9.38 2.39 10.12
N PHE A 115 -8.49 1.67 9.43
CA PHE A 115 -7.15 1.34 9.95
C PHE A 115 -6.39 2.60 10.34
N ALA A 116 -6.36 3.60 9.46
CA ALA A 116 -5.69 4.87 9.73
C ALA A 116 -6.29 5.61 10.93
N ALA A 117 -7.62 5.72 10.98
CA ALA A 117 -8.31 6.44 12.05
C ALA A 117 -8.12 5.76 13.41
N ILE A 118 -8.25 4.43 13.48
CA ILE A 118 -8.07 3.66 14.72
C ILE A 118 -6.59 3.67 15.15
N ALA A 119 -5.64 3.59 14.21
CA ALA A 119 -4.21 3.70 14.50
C ALA A 119 -3.88 5.03 15.21
N GLY A 120 -4.45 6.16 14.77
CA GLY A 120 -4.27 7.44 15.45
C GLY A 120 -4.91 7.49 16.84
N LEU A 121 -6.06 6.84 17.05
CA LEU A 121 -6.65 6.69 18.40
C LEU A 121 -5.74 5.86 19.32
N LEU A 122 -5.19 4.74 18.82
CA LEU A 122 -4.24 3.92 19.58
C LEU A 122 -2.97 4.69 19.90
N LEU A 123 -2.46 5.48 18.95
CA LEU A 123 -1.30 6.36 19.15
C LEU A 123 -1.60 7.39 20.26
N TYR A 124 -2.79 8.02 20.26
CA TYR A 124 -3.20 8.91 21.35
C TYR A 124 -3.19 8.19 22.69
N CYS A 125 -3.81 7.01 22.77
CA CYS A 125 -3.85 6.21 24.00
C CYS A 125 -2.45 5.82 24.47
N LEU A 126 -1.56 5.47 23.54
CA LEU A 126 -0.17 5.14 23.80
C LEU A 126 0.62 6.36 24.32
N ALA A 127 0.46 7.52 23.70
CA ALA A 127 1.07 8.76 24.16
C ALA A 127 0.59 9.17 25.55
N ARG A 128 -0.68 8.94 25.87
CA ARG A 128 -1.28 9.24 27.19
C ARG A 128 -0.72 8.40 28.35
N GLN A 129 0.03 7.34 28.07
CA GLN A 129 0.75 6.60 29.11
C GLN A 129 1.91 7.43 29.71
N HIS A 130 2.47 8.36 28.94
CA HIS A 130 3.68 9.09 29.27
C HIS A 130 3.55 10.61 29.21
N LEU A 131 2.54 11.13 28.50
CA LEU A 131 2.43 12.54 28.15
C LEU A 131 1.08 13.15 28.58
N GLU A 132 1.08 14.47 28.73
CA GLU A 132 -0.15 15.24 28.97
C GLU A 132 -1.12 15.20 27.77
N PRO A 133 -2.44 15.42 27.97
CA PRO A 133 -3.45 15.32 26.92
C PRO A 133 -3.17 16.17 25.69
N ARG A 134 -2.72 17.42 25.88
CA ARG A 134 -2.44 18.36 24.77
C ARG A 134 -1.30 17.89 23.89
N LEU A 135 -0.24 17.35 24.47
CA LEU A 135 0.92 16.86 23.74
C LEU A 135 0.59 15.54 23.03
N SER A 136 -0.17 14.66 23.68
CA SER A 136 -0.68 13.42 23.08
C SER A 136 -1.58 13.70 21.87
N LEU A 137 -2.44 14.72 21.99
CA LEU A 137 -3.29 15.16 20.86
C LEU A 137 -2.45 15.75 19.71
N ALA A 138 -1.41 16.52 20.01
CA ALA A 138 -0.51 17.06 18.98
C ALA A 138 0.17 15.94 18.20
N LEU A 139 0.63 14.86 18.87
CA LEU A 139 1.20 13.69 18.19
C LEU A 139 0.19 12.95 17.30
N MET A 140 -1.06 12.78 17.78
CA MET A 140 -2.13 12.18 16.97
C MET A 140 -2.46 13.04 15.75
N VAL A 141 -2.54 14.35 15.89
CA VAL A 141 -2.79 15.28 14.77
C VAL A 141 -1.62 15.27 13.80
N SER A 142 -0.38 15.19 14.31
CA SER A 142 0.82 15.01 13.47
C SER A 142 0.79 13.70 12.69
N PHE A 143 0.28 12.61 13.27
CA PHE A 143 0.08 11.34 12.57
C PHE A 143 -0.91 11.50 11.42
N TYR A 144 -2.05 12.12 11.67
CA TYR A 144 -3.07 12.36 10.64
C TYR A 144 -2.63 13.36 9.57
N GLY A 145 -1.65 14.22 9.84
CA GLY A 145 -1.11 15.19 8.89
C GLY A 145 0.23 14.78 8.25
N ALA A 146 0.75 13.59 8.55
CA ALA A 146 2.03 13.14 8.02
C ALA A 146 1.91 12.66 6.57
N ILE A 147 2.82 13.11 5.69
CA ILE A 147 2.93 12.64 4.29
C ILE A 147 3.05 11.11 4.25
N ALA A 148 3.93 10.55 5.09
CA ALA A 148 4.18 9.11 5.19
C ALA A 148 2.99 8.30 5.76
N VAL A 149 1.90 8.96 6.14
CA VAL A 149 0.63 8.35 6.57
C VAL A 149 -0.45 8.64 5.52
N LEU A 150 -0.69 9.91 5.21
CA LEU A 150 -1.80 10.30 4.33
C LEU A 150 -1.67 9.69 2.94
N ASN A 151 -0.50 9.79 2.30
CA ASN A 151 -0.34 9.31 0.93
C ASN A 151 -0.50 7.79 0.79
N PRO A 152 0.12 6.94 1.65
CA PRO A 152 -0.15 5.51 1.62
C PRO A 152 -1.62 5.14 1.86
N TYR A 153 -2.29 5.80 2.81
CA TYR A 153 -3.70 5.51 3.08
C TYR A 153 -4.66 6.06 2.02
N LEU A 154 -4.28 7.08 1.26
CA LEU A 154 -5.05 7.59 0.12
C LEU A 154 -4.80 6.80 -1.18
N ALA A 155 -3.91 5.82 -1.16
CA ALA A 155 -3.65 4.91 -2.27
C ALA A 155 -4.71 3.79 -2.37
N ASN A 156 -4.42 2.72 -3.10
CA ASN A 156 -5.23 1.51 -3.11
C ASN A 156 -5.19 0.81 -1.75
N PHE A 157 -6.18 -0.03 -1.47
CA PHE A 157 -6.10 -0.94 -0.32
C PHE A 157 -4.82 -1.77 -0.38
N HIS A 158 -4.15 -1.86 0.76
CA HIS A 158 -2.93 -2.63 0.92
C HIS A 158 -2.87 -3.37 2.25
N ASP A 159 -2.25 -4.56 2.24
CA ASP A 159 -1.92 -5.34 3.42
C ASP A 159 -1.17 -4.52 4.48
N LEU A 160 -0.11 -3.78 4.09
CA LEU A 160 0.68 -2.94 4.99
C LEU A 160 -0.11 -1.78 5.65
N GLY A 161 -1.30 -1.45 5.15
CA GLY A 161 -2.22 -0.50 5.81
C GLY A 161 -2.57 -0.88 7.25
N GLN A 162 -2.46 -2.16 7.61
CA GLN A 162 -2.72 -2.67 8.96
C GLN A 162 -1.56 -2.42 9.94
N MET A 163 -0.34 -2.14 9.45
CA MET A 163 0.87 -2.08 10.27
C MET A 163 0.80 -1.04 11.41
N PRO A 164 0.45 0.24 11.19
CA PRO A 164 0.34 1.20 12.29
C PRO A 164 -0.71 0.80 13.33
N LEU A 165 -1.84 0.21 12.89
CA LEU A 165 -2.89 -0.28 13.77
C LEU A 165 -2.36 -1.35 14.73
N PHE A 166 -1.72 -2.38 14.20
CA PHE A 166 -1.23 -3.51 15.00
C PHE A 166 -0.01 -3.14 15.84
N VAL A 167 0.93 -2.36 15.31
CA VAL A 167 2.14 -1.98 16.06
C VAL A 167 1.81 -1.01 17.20
N PHE A 168 0.95 -0.02 16.99
CA PHE A 168 0.51 0.84 18.10
C PHE A 168 -0.30 0.06 19.14
N GLY A 169 -1.13 -0.88 18.70
CA GLY A 169 -1.83 -1.81 19.59
C GLY A 169 -0.88 -2.67 20.40
N LEU A 170 0.16 -3.22 19.76
CA LEU A 170 1.22 -4.01 20.40
C LEU A 170 1.96 -3.21 21.47
N LEU A 171 2.41 -2.01 21.14
CA LEU A 171 3.11 -1.13 22.06
C LEU A 171 2.21 -0.72 23.24
N LEU A 172 0.93 -0.46 22.97
CA LEU A 172 -0.06 -0.16 24.02
C LEU A 172 -0.31 -1.38 24.93
N ALA A 173 -0.41 -2.59 24.38
CA ALA A 173 -0.53 -3.83 25.15
C ALA A 173 0.70 -4.05 26.04
N MET A 174 1.90 -3.74 25.55
CA MET A 174 3.16 -3.75 26.31
C MET A 174 3.11 -2.76 27.48
N GLU A 175 2.71 -1.51 27.25
CA GLU A 175 2.62 -0.50 28.32
C GLU A 175 1.62 -0.90 29.42
N TYR A 176 0.51 -1.55 29.06
CA TYR A 176 -0.45 -2.11 30.02
C TYR A 176 -0.04 -3.48 30.58
N ARG A 177 1.12 -4.03 30.19
CA ARG A 177 1.60 -5.38 30.59
C ARG A 177 0.59 -6.49 30.24
N ARG A 178 -0.20 -6.32 29.17
CA ARG A 178 -1.16 -7.32 28.67
C ARG A 178 -0.44 -8.28 27.71
N TRP A 179 0.41 -9.15 28.28
CA TRP A 179 1.33 -9.99 27.51
C TRP A 179 0.64 -11.00 26.59
N GLY A 180 -0.55 -11.49 26.95
CA GLY A 180 -1.35 -12.34 26.04
C GLY A 180 -1.80 -11.58 24.79
N LEU A 181 -2.29 -10.35 24.94
CA LEU A 181 -2.64 -9.49 23.80
C LEU A 181 -1.39 -9.06 23.02
N PHE A 182 -0.28 -8.80 23.69
CA PHE A 182 1.00 -8.52 23.05
C PHE A 182 1.42 -9.68 22.15
N GLY A 183 1.39 -10.92 22.64
CA GLY A 183 1.71 -12.11 21.85
C GLY A 183 0.76 -12.31 20.65
N LEU A 184 -0.55 -12.11 20.84
CA LEU A 184 -1.53 -12.15 19.77
C LEU A 184 -1.24 -11.11 18.68
N LEU A 185 -0.87 -9.88 19.07
CA LEU A 185 -0.54 -8.81 18.13
C LEU A 185 0.81 -9.04 17.45
N CYS A 186 1.79 -9.70 18.10
CA CYS A 186 3.00 -10.19 17.40
C CYS A 186 2.62 -11.12 16.24
N LEU A 187 1.75 -12.09 16.48
CA LEU A 187 1.27 -13.00 15.43
C LEU A 187 0.48 -12.29 14.35
N ALA A 188 -0.37 -11.32 14.72
CA ALA A 188 -1.12 -10.51 13.76
C ALA A 188 -0.20 -9.68 12.86
N ILE A 189 0.87 -9.08 13.41
CA ILE A 189 1.88 -8.32 12.64
C ILE A 189 2.60 -9.26 11.67
N LEU A 190 3.07 -10.41 12.15
CA LEU A 190 3.74 -11.40 11.31
C LEU A 190 2.85 -11.88 10.17
N ALA A 191 1.55 -12.05 10.43
CA ALA A 191 0.58 -12.46 9.42
C ALA A 191 0.23 -11.37 8.38
N VAL A 192 0.63 -10.10 8.57
CA VAL A 192 0.35 -9.03 7.60
C VAL A 192 1.07 -9.29 6.28
N ARG A 193 2.38 -9.61 6.37
CA ARG A 193 3.23 -9.87 5.22
C ARG A 193 4.53 -10.51 5.69
N GLU A 194 5.23 -11.25 4.82
CA GLU A 194 6.51 -11.90 5.13
C GLU A 194 7.54 -10.97 5.76
N ASP A 195 7.67 -9.74 5.23
CA ASP A 195 8.63 -8.74 5.69
C ASP A 195 8.16 -7.91 6.90
N SER A 196 6.93 -8.11 7.39
CA SER A 196 6.42 -7.48 8.62
C SER A 196 7.16 -7.96 9.88
N ALA A 197 7.91 -9.03 9.77
CA ALA A 197 8.87 -9.47 10.78
C ALA A 197 9.96 -8.41 11.05
N ILE A 198 10.33 -7.59 10.07
CA ILE A 198 11.40 -6.60 10.17
C ILE A 198 11.04 -5.45 11.13
N PRO A 199 9.89 -4.75 11.00
CA PRO A 199 9.47 -3.77 12.00
C PRO A 199 9.18 -4.39 13.36
N LEU A 200 8.71 -5.64 13.44
CA LEU A 200 8.55 -6.35 14.72
C LEU A 200 9.90 -6.63 15.37
N PHE A 201 10.94 -7.00 14.61
CA PHE A 201 12.31 -7.10 15.09
C PHE A 201 12.79 -5.78 15.70
N GLY A 202 12.46 -4.63 15.09
CA GLY A 202 12.76 -3.31 15.64
C GLY A 202 12.15 -3.09 17.03
N VAL A 203 10.93 -3.56 17.27
CA VAL A 203 10.32 -3.54 18.61
C VAL A 203 11.09 -4.42 19.59
N GLY A 204 11.45 -5.66 19.20
CA GLY A 204 12.27 -6.56 19.99
C GLY A 204 13.64 -5.96 20.34
N ALA A 205 14.32 -5.39 19.35
CA ALA A 205 15.62 -4.71 19.51
C ALA A 205 15.53 -3.53 20.48
N TYR A 206 14.45 -2.73 20.42
CA TYR A 206 14.24 -1.66 21.38
C TYR A 206 14.05 -2.18 22.81
N LEU A 207 13.24 -3.23 23.02
CA LEU A 207 13.00 -3.81 24.34
C LEU A 207 14.28 -4.39 24.94
N LEU A 208 15.13 -4.99 24.11
CA LEU A 208 16.42 -5.55 24.50
C LEU A 208 17.40 -4.43 24.84
N ALA A 209 17.62 -3.48 23.92
CA ALA A 209 18.61 -2.41 24.04
C ALA A 209 18.28 -1.43 25.17
N SER A 210 16.99 -1.08 25.37
CA SER A 210 16.55 -0.21 26.46
C SER A 210 16.48 -0.89 27.82
N ARG A 211 16.69 -2.22 27.86
CA ARG A 211 16.59 -3.06 29.07
C ARG A 211 15.22 -3.01 29.75
N ARG A 212 14.18 -2.53 29.10
CA ARG A 212 12.81 -2.49 29.67
C ARG A 212 12.24 -3.89 29.91
N HIS A 213 12.38 -4.77 28.93
CA HIS A 213 11.95 -6.18 28.97
C HIS A 213 12.89 -7.04 28.12
N PRO A 214 14.16 -7.24 28.55
CA PRO A 214 15.20 -7.83 27.70
C PRO A 214 14.88 -9.25 27.25
N GLY A 215 14.31 -10.09 28.14
CA GLY A 215 13.93 -11.45 27.78
C GLY A 215 12.80 -11.50 26.73
N ILE A 216 11.80 -10.63 26.86
CA ILE A 216 10.73 -10.49 25.85
C ILE A 216 11.31 -9.95 24.54
N GLY A 217 12.19 -8.93 24.63
CA GLY A 217 12.86 -8.36 23.47
C GLY A 217 13.66 -9.41 22.68
N ALA A 218 14.45 -10.23 23.38
CA ALA A 218 15.20 -11.32 22.77
C ALA A 218 14.25 -12.35 22.10
N GLY A 219 13.16 -12.72 22.79
CA GLY A 219 12.14 -13.62 22.24
C GLY A 219 11.46 -13.06 20.99
N VAL A 220 11.12 -11.76 20.97
CA VAL A 220 10.52 -11.09 19.78
C VAL A 220 11.53 -11.04 18.63
N CYS A 221 12.80 -10.72 18.87
CA CYS A 221 13.84 -10.77 17.84
C CYS A 221 14.00 -12.19 17.24
N ALA A 222 14.10 -13.20 18.10
CA ALA A 222 14.21 -14.58 17.65
C ALA A 222 12.98 -15.04 16.86
N LEU A 223 11.78 -14.71 17.35
CA LEU A 223 10.51 -14.98 16.64
C LEU A 223 10.47 -14.30 15.26
N SER A 224 10.89 -13.04 15.17
CA SER A 224 10.90 -12.29 13.91
C SER A 224 11.85 -12.90 12.89
N VAL A 225 13.08 -13.20 13.28
CA VAL A 225 14.08 -13.84 12.41
C VAL A 225 13.63 -15.25 12.00
N GLY A 226 13.21 -16.07 12.98
CA GLY A 226 12.74 -17.42 12.71
C GLY A 226 11.54 -17.46 11.77
N TYR A 227 10.56 -16.58 11.99
CA TYR A 227 9.40 -16.44 11.09
C TYR A 227 9.81 -16.03 9.68
N PHE A 228 10.64 -14.98 9.54
CA PHE A 228 11.06 -14.49 8.22
C PHE A 228 11.76 -15.58 7.42
N VAL A 229 12.75 -16.25 8.02
CA VAL A 229 13.48 -17.35 7.38
C VAL A 229 12.56 -18.53 7.04
N LEU A 230 11.69 -18.92 7.98
CA LEU A 230 10.77 -20.04 7.76
C LEU A 230 9.76 -19.76 6.66
N VAL A 231 9.17 -18.55 6.65
CA VAL A 231 8.15 -18.20 5.67
C VAL A 231 8.75 -18.07 4.27
N THR A 232 9.88 -17.39 4.13
CA THR A 232 10.46 -17.13 2.80
C THR A 232 11.15 -18.35 2.18
N ASN A 233 11.69 -19.25 3.00
CA ASN A 233 12.43 -20.43 2.48
C ASN A 233 11.61 -21.74 2.51
N VAL A 234 10.49 -21.78 3.26
CA VAL A 234 9.71 -23.03 3.39
C VAL A 234 8.26 -22.84 2.95
N PHE A 235 7.54 -21.85 3.52
CA PHE A 235 6.10 -21.72 3.26
C PHE A 235 5.79 -21.10 1.90
N MET A 236 6.43 -20.00 1.52
CA MET A 236 6.16 -19.33 0.24
C MET A 236 6.50 -20.21 -0.97
N PRO A 237 7.62 -20.94 -0.99
CA PRO A 237 7.95 -21.85 -2.09
C PRO A 237 6.95 -23.00 -2.32
N ILE A 238 6.11 -23.35 -1.32
CA ILE A 238 5.02 -24.33 -1.51
C ILE A 238 3.97 -23.81 -2.52
N PHE A 239 3.84 -22.48 -2.66
CA PHE A 239 2.82 -21.86 -3.51
C PHE A 239 3.38 -21.40 -4.86
N SER A 240 4.59 -20.86 -4.91
CA SER A 240 5.31 -20.47 -6.13
C SER A 240 6.79 -20.17 -5.85
N ASP A 241 7.61 -20.18 -6.89
CA ASP A 241 9.03 -19.82 -6.83
C ASP A 241 9.27 -18.29 -6.89
N ASP A 242 8.23 -17.48 -6.91
CA ASP A 242 8.32 -16.02 -7.09
C ASP A 242 9.25 -15.35 -6.06
N ILE A 243 9.28 -15.85 -4.83
CA ILE A 243 10.12 -15.26 -3.78
C ILE A 243 11.62 -15.34 -4.13
N SER A 244 12.10 -16.49 -4.63
CA SER A 244 13.51 -16.72 -4.94
C SER A 244 13.91 -16.24 -6.35
N LYS A 245 13.06 -16.48 -7.34
CA LYS A 245 13.36 -16.17 -8.76
C LYS A 245 13.07 -14.74 -9.15
N ARG A 246 12.27 -14.03 -8.36
CA ARG A 246 11.86 -12.67 -8.69
C ARG A 246 12.13 -11.69 -7.57
N PHE A 247 11.42 -11.80 -6.43
CA PHE A 247 11.48 -10.74 -5.41
C PHE A 247 12.86 -10.57 -4.79
N MET A 248 13.60 -11.65 -4.52
CA MET A 248 14.96 -11.52 -4.01
C MET A 248 15.90 -10.91 -5.04
N ILE A 249 15.71 -11.21 -6.33
CA ILE A 249 16.51 -10.65 -7.42
C ILE A 249 16.11 -9.21 -7.74
N GLU A 250 14.81 -8.89 -7.84
CA GLU A 250 14.34 -7.53 -8.14
C GLU A 250 14.62 -6.53 -7.00
N GLU A 251 14.60 -6.99 -5.72
CA GLU A 251 14.84 -6.12 -4.57
C GLU A 251 16.32 -6.02 -4.16
N PHE A 252 17.14 -7.06 -4.42
CA PHE A 252 18.51 -7.16 -3.91
C PHE A 252 19.50 -7.71 -4.95
N GLY A 253 19.19 -7.62 -6.25
CA GLY A 253 20.01 -8.14 -7.35
C GLY A 253 21.42 -7.56 -7.41
N GLN A 254 21.62 -6.32 -6.89
CA GLN A 254 22.95 -5.71 -6.80
C GLN A 254 23.95 -6.51 -5.94
N TYR A 255 23.48 -7.45 -5.09
CA TYR A 255 24.31 -8.32 -4.27
C TYR A 255 24.48 -9.72 -4.84
N ILE A 256 23.70 -10.11 -5.86
CA ILE A 256 23.52 -11.48 -6.32
C ILE A 256 23.74 -11.56 -7.83
N ASP A 257 24.65 -12.46 -8.28
CA ASP A 257 24.95 -12.69 -9.69
C ASP A 257 24.21 -13.91 -10.30
N THR A 258 23.20 -14.45 -9.59
CA THR A 258 22.45 -15.64 -10.02
C THR A 258 21.02 -15.30 -10.41
N ALA A 259 20.40 -16.16 -11.24
CA ALA A 259 19.01 -15.99 -11.68
C ALA A 259 17.97 -16.29 -10.57
N GLU A 260 18.39 -16.90 -9.47
CA GLU A 260 17.57 -17.17 -8.29
C GLU A 260 18.43 -17.09 -7.03
N ALA A 261 17.84 -16.67 -5.92
CA ALA A 261 18.51 -16.62 -4.63
C ALA A 261 17.52 -16.83 -3.48
N SER A 262 17.95 -17.58 -2.49
CA SER A 262 17.24 -17.70 -1.21
C SER A 262 17.49 -16.45 -0.34
N THR A 263 16.59 -16.21 0.61
CA THR A 263 16.76 -15.11 1.58
C THR A 263 18.08 -15.19 2.35
N LEU A 264 18.54 -16.42 2.68
CA LEU A 264 19.80 -16.62 3.40
C LEU A 264 21.01 -16.27 2.54
N GLU A 265 20.99 -16.60 1.24
CA GLU A 265 22.04 -16.24 0.29
C GLU A 265 22.15 -14.73 0.13
N VAL A 266 21.01 -14.03 0.00
CA VAL A 266 20.98 -12.56 -0.04
C VAL A 266 21.57 -11.95 1.22
N LEU A 267 21.15 -12.40 2.41
CA LEU A 267 21.70 -11.90 3.68
C LEU A 267 23.21 -12.15 3.80
N TRP A 268 23.67 -13.33 3.37
CA TRP A 268 25.10 -13.65 3.35
C TRP A 268 25.88 -12.76 2.38
N ALA A 269 25.35 -12.55 1.18
CA ALA A 269 25.95 -11.69 0.16
C ALA A 269 26.08 -10.22 0.66
N MET A 270 25.05 -9.70 1.33
CA MET A 270 25.10 -8.37 1.95
C MET A 270 26.22 -8.24 3.00
N VAL A 271 26.31 -9.21 3.91
CA VAL A 271 27.32 -9.18 4.98
C VAL A 271 28.73 -9.38 4.42
N SER A 272 28.90 -10.17 3.36
CA SER A 272 30.19 -10.43 2.73
C SER A 272 30.69 -9.28 1.85
N GLN A 273 29.82 -8.29 1.52
CA GLN A 273 30.13 -7.11 0.71
C GLN A 273 29.95 -5.80 1.51
N PRO A 274 30.69 -5.57 2.62
CA PRO A 274 30.46 -4.44 3.52
C PRO A 274 30.66 -3.07 2.85
N GLY A 275 31.52 -2.97 1.84
CA GLY A 275 31.74 -1.73 1.09
C GLY A 275 30.52 -1.35 0.26
N LEU A 276 29.88 -2.30 -0.42
CA LEU A 276 28.64 -2.09 -1.15
C LEU A 276 27.50 -1.75 -0.19
N LEU A 277 27.35 -2.52 0.89
CA LEU A 277 26.35 -2.29 1.94
C LEU A 277 26.41 -0.86 2.49
N LEU A 278 27.60 -0.35 2.84
CA LEU A 278 27.78 1.01 3.35
C LEU A 278 27.47 2.08 2.30
N ARG A 279 27.77 1.81 1.03
CA ARG A 279 27.44 2.71 -0.07
C ARG A 279 25.92 2.82 -0.26
N GLU A 280 25.23 1.68 -0.32
CA GLU A 280 23.77 1.62 -0.51
C GLU A 280 23.01 2.31 0.63
N LEU A 281 23.50 2.25 1.86
CA LEU A 281 22.87 2.94 3.01
C LEU A 281 22.72 4.45 2.83
N VAL A 282 23.52 5.07 1.99
CA VAL A 282 23.52 6.53 1.77
C VAL A 282 23.28 6.93 0.32
N SER A 283 23.11 5.97 -0.60
CA SER A 283 22.94 6.22 -2.03
C SER A 283 21.57 5.71 -2.50
N PRO A 284 20.78 6.54 -3.19
CA PRO A 284 21.01 7.96 -3.48
C PRO A 284 20.75 8.84 -2.24
N LEU A 285 21.70 9.72 -1.91
CA LEU A 285 21.66 10.53 -0.68
C LEU A 285 20.45 11.48 -0.65
N ASP A 286 20.08 12.07 -1.78
CA ASP A 286 18.95 12.98 -1.91
C ASP A 286 17.62 12.28 -1.59
N SER A 287 17.40 11.08 -2.10
CA SER A 287 16.20 10.27 -1.82
C SER A 287 16.16 9.82 -0.36
N THR A 288 17.31 9.40 0.20
CA THR A 288 17.43 9.04 1.62
C THR A 288 17.08 10.23 2.53
N VAL A 289 17.64 11.40 2.24
CA VAL A 289 17.35 12.63 3.01
C VAL A 289 15.89 13.04 2.85
N ALA A 290 15.36 13.04 1.63
CA ALA A 290 13.95 13.38 1.36
C ALA A 290 12.98 12.43 2.10
N TYR A 291 13.30 11.13 2.12
CA TYR A 291 12.54 10.12 2.83
C TYR A 291 12.51 10.37 4.35
N LEU A 292 13.67 10.62 4.95
CA LEU A 292 13.79 10.91 6.37
C LEU A 292 13.07 12.23 6.73
N VAL A 293 13.25 13.28 5.92
CA VAL A 293 12.55 14.57 6.10
C VAL A 293 11.03 14.37 6.02
N GLY A 294 10.53 13.57 5.10
CA GLY A 294 9.10 13.25 4.99
C GLY A 294 8.52 12.62 6.27
N HIS A 295 9.32 11.81 6.97
CA HIS A 295 8.93 11.20 8.25
C HIS A 295 9.11 12.13 9.45
N TRP A 296 10.14 12.97 9.46
CA TRP A 296 10.47 13.83 10.58
C TRP A 296 9.68 15.15 10.60
N LEU A 297 9.35 15.69 9.43
CA LEU A 297 8.68 16.98 9.27
C LEU A 297 7.40 17.10 10.11
N PRO A 298 6.43 16.16 10.07
CA PRO A 298 5.20 16.28 10.85
C PRO A 298 5.42 16.21 12.37
N LEU A 299 6.60 15.76 12.80
CA LEU A 299 7.04 15.66 14.20
C LEU A 299 8.10 16.70 14.59
N ALA A 300 8.26 17.76 13.78
CA ALA A 300 9.25 18.82 14.00
C ALA A 300 10.66 18.29 14.26
N PHE A 301 11.06 17.25 13.50
CA PHE A 301 12.38 16.61 13.54
C PHE A 301 12.75 15.91 14.86
N ILE A 302 11.81 15.73 15.77
CA ILE A 302 12.04 15.02 17.04
C ILE A 302 12.55 13.58 16.85
N PRO A 303 12.05 12.78 15.87
CA PRO A 303 12.55 11.41 15.67
C PRO A 303 14.06 11.34 15.39
N ALA A 304 14.64 12.35 14.72
CA ALA A 304 16.07 12.41 14.47
C ALA A 304 16.91 12.45 15.78
N LEU A 305 16.36 13.03 16.84
CA LEU A 305 16.99 13.17 18.14
C LEU A 305 16.73 11.98 19.09
N SER A 306 15.77 11.12 18.74
CA SER A 306 15.31 10.01 19.59
C SER A 306 16.07 8.72 19.31
N PRO A 307 16.87 8.19 20.25
CA PRO A 307 17.51 6.88 20.07
C PRO A 307 16.49 5.76 19.89
N ALA A 308 15.33 5.86 20.54
CA ALA A 308 14.26 4.89 20.40
C ALA A 308 13.67 4.89 18.96
N SER A 309 13.54 6.07 18.30
CA SER A 309 13.13 6.13 16.89
C SER A 309 14.08 5.36 15.99
N TRP A 310 15.38 5.57 16.17
CA TRP A 310 16.41 4.90 15.36
C TRP A 310 16.45 3.39 15.55
N ILE A 311 16.24 2.90 16.79
CA ILE A 311 16.25 1.45 17.05
C ILE A 311 14.97 0.80 16.53
N LEU A 312 13.79 1.42 16.77
CA LEU A 312 12.49 0.88 16.36
C LEU A 312 12.30 0.91 14.84
N ALA A 313 12.64 2.03 14.22
CA ALA A 313 12.48 2.23 12.78
C ALA A 313 13.73 1.83 11.99
N GLY A 314 14.86 1.57 12.63
CA GLY A 314 16.13 1.22 12.00
C GLY A 314 16.04 0.00 11.10
N PRO A 315 15.54 -1.16 11.56
CA PRO A 315 15.42 -2.33 10.72
C PRO A 315 14.58 -2.12 9.45
N PRO A 316 13.34 -1.58 9.51
CA PRO A 316 12.58 -1.30 8.28
C PRO A 316 13.23 -0.20 7.42
N LEU A 317 13.87 0.82 8.00
CA LEU A 317 14.66 1.79 7.23
C LEU A 317 15.80 1.11 6.49
N LEU A 318 16.56 0.26 7.20
CA LEU A 318 17.66 -0.49 6.60
C LEU A 318 17.18 -1.32 5.40
N LYS A 319 16.09 -2.06 5.54
CA LYS A 319 15.49 -2.79 4.41
C LYS A 319 15.24 -1.85 3.24
N LEU A 320 14.57 -0.72 3.47
CA LEU A 320 14.15 0.19 2.39
C LEU A 320 15.31 0.93 1.71
N THR A 321 16.39 1.21 2.43
CA THR A 321 17.61 1.79 1.83
C THR A 321 18.42 0.78 1.02
N LEU A 322 18.30 -0.51 1.33
CA LEU A 322 18.99 -1.59 0.61
C LEU A 322 18.17 -2.20 -0.53
N THR A 323 16.87 -1.86 -0.62
CA THR A 323 16.01 -2.31 -1.71
C THR A 323 16.32 -1.53 -2.97
N GLU A 324 16.57 -2.22 -4.08
CA GLU A 324 16.79 -1.62 -5.38
C GLU A 324 15.53 -0.95 -5.94
N GLY A 325 15.71 0.14 -6.69
CA GLY A 325 14.64 0.86 -7.38
C GLY A 325 14.00 2.01 -6.59
N GLU A 326 13.12 2.76 -7.26
CA GLU A 326 12.52 4.01 -6.76
C GLU A 326 11.44 3.80 -5.67
N SER A 327 10.99 2.57 -5.45
CA SER A 327 9.87 2.28 -4.56
C SER A 327 10.26 2.24 -3.08
N GLY A 328 11.49 1.88 -2.74
CA GLY A 328 11.97 1.71 -1.37
C GLY A 328 11.91 3.02 -0.58
N LEU A 329 12.60 4.04 -1.06
CA LEU A 329 12.74 5.35 -0.39
C LEU A 329 11.67 6.36 -0.81
N ASN A 330 10.42 5.94 -0.99
CA ASN A 330 9.30 6.81 -1.29
C ASN A 330 8.32 6.88 -0.11
N SER A 331 8.34 8.00 0.62
CA SER A 331 7.47 8.23 1.79
C SER A 331 5.97 8.28 1.45
N SER A 332 5.61 8.35 0.17
CA SER A 332 4.22 8.33 -0.30
C SER A 332 3.70 6.93 -0.65
N LEU A 333 4.55 5.91 -0.59
CA LEU A 333 4.18 4.53 -0.83
C LEU A 333 3.94 3.75 0.47
N ARG A 334 3.19 2.66 0.36
CA ARG A 334 2.78 1.78 1.48
C ARG A 334 3.89 1.33 2.42
N TYR A 335 5.12 1.21 1.92
CA TYR A 335 6.28 0.78 2.72
C TYR A 335 6.64 1.75 3.85
N ALA A 336 6.31 3.04 3.70
CA ALA A 336 6.49 4.04 4.76
C ALA A 336 5.74 3.67 6.05
N LEU A 337 4.61 2.95 5.95
CA LEU A 337 3.80 2.54 7.09
C LEU A 337 4.51 1.53 8.02
N THR A 338 5.58 0.88 7.57
CA THR A 338 6.41 0.01 8.40
C THR A 338 7.37 0.80 9.30
N VAL A 339 7.75 2.01 8.88
CA VAL A 339 8.68 2.92 9.57
C VAL A 339 7.94 3.84 10.56
N VAL A 340 6.75 4.29 10.17
CA VAL A 340 5.91 5.27 10.91
C VAL A 340 5.75 4.92 12.39
N PRO A 341 5.39 3.68 12.81
CA PRO A 341 5.18 3.40 14.24
C PRO A 341 6.43 3.62 15.09
N GLY A 342 7.61 3.25 14.59
CA GLY A 342 8.88 3.46 15.27
C GLY A 342 9.22 4.95 15.44
N MET A 343 8.95 5.77 14.41
CA MET A 343 9.15 7.22 14.47
C MET A 343 8.23 7.89 15.50
N PHE A 344 6.96 7.55 15.50
CA PHE A 344 5.98 8.15 16.40
C PHE A 344 6.16 7.69 17.86
N TYR A 345 6.39 6.40 18.10
CA TYR A 345 6.65 5.93 19.45
C TYR A 345 7.97 6.46 20.00
N GLY A 346 9.02 6.50 19.18
CA GLY A 346 10.27 7.13 19.59
C GLY A 346 10.12 8.62 19.91
N ALA A 347 9.25 9.36 19.21
CA ALA A 347 8.92 10.74 19.55
C ALA A 347 8.18 10.83 20.89
N ILE A 348 7.23 9.92 21.19
CA ILE A 348 6.59 9.82 22.52
C ILE A 348 7.64 9.68 23.61
N LEU A 349 8.56 8.72 23.46
CA LEU A 349 9.59 8.43 24.45
C LEU A 349 10.56 9.60 24.62
N TRP A 350 10.89 10.30 23.53
CA TRP A 350 11.72 11.51 23.64
C TRP A 350 11.02 12.60 24.46
N TRP A 351 9.73 12.84 24.22
CA TRP A 351 8.94 13.78 25.01
C TRP A 351 8.77 13.31 26.47
N ALA A 352 8.73 12.01 26.72
CA ALA A 352 8.71 11.44 28.06
C ALA A 352 10.03 11.62 28.84
N GLY A 353 11.05 12.21 28.19
CA GLY A 353 12.35 12.50 28.84
C GLY A 353 13.48 11.61 28.36
N GLN A 354 13.20 10.52 27.62
CA GLN A 354 14.25 9.63 27.11
C GLN A 354 15.10 10.35 26.05
N GLY A 355 16.38 10.12 26.04
CA GLY A 355 17.35 10.63 25.08
C GLY A 355 18.63 9.80 25.16
N TRP A 356 19.64 10.08 24.34
CA TRP A 356 20.87 9.28 24.26
C TRP A 356 21.51 9.02 25.63
N ARG A 357 21.67 10.06 26.45
CA ARG A 357 22.28 9.94 27.79
C ARG A 357 21.40 9.24 28.83
N ARG A 358 20.10 9.17 28.61
CA ARG A 358 19.09 8.61 29.52
C ARG A 358 18.37 7.41 28.95
N PHE A 359 18.92 6.81 27.90
CA PHE A 359 18.27 5.73 27.16
C PHE A 359 18.01 4.48 28.02
N LEU A 360 18.93 4.17 28.91
CA LEU A 360 18.86 3.01 29.81
C LEU A 360 18.13 3.30 31.14
N GLN A 361 17.72 4.55 31.39
CA GLN A 361 17.02 4.89 32.62
C GLN A 361 15.55 4.46 32.54
N PRO A 362 14.95 3.93 33.64
CA PRO A 362 13.54 3.63 33.70
C PRO A 362 12.71 4.88 33.40
N LEU A 363 11.65 4.74 32.58
CA LEU A 363 10.81 5.88 32.15
C LEU A 363 10.14 6.59 33.32
N GLU A 364 9.81 5.86 34.39
CA GLU A 364 9.21 6.39 35.60
C GLU A 364 10.12 7.38 36.35
N GLN A 365 11.43 7.32 36.11
CA GLN A 365 12.43 8.22 36.72
C GLN A 365 12.73 9.44 35.86
N LEU A 366 12.18 9.48 34.64
CA LEU A 366 12.45 10.57 33.71
C LEU A 366 11.44 11.70 33.90
N THR A 367 11.92 12.93 33.72
CA THR A 367 11.07 14.12 33.73
C THR A 367 10.59 14.38 32.29
N PRO A 368 9.28 14.35 32.01
CA PRO A 368 8.73 14.67 30.71
C PRO A 368 9.14 16.10 30.28
N ARG A 369 9.46 16.23 29.00
CA ARG A 369 9.75 17.53 28.36
C ARG A 369 8.46 18.23 27.98
N SER A 370 8.46 19.55 28.03
CA SER A 370 7.34 20.37 27.55
C SER A 370 7.81 21.28 26.43
N PRO A 371 7.08 21.35 25.29
CA PRO A 371 7.46 22.23 24.20
C PRO A 371 7.24 23.71 24.59
N SER A 372 8.25 24.54 24.33
CA SER A 372 8.14 26.00 24.45
C SER A 372 7.08 26.57 23.49
N ARG A 373 6.63 27.81 23.72
CA ARG A 373 5.68 28.47 22.80
C ARG A 373 6.26 28.61 21.38
N ALA A 374 7.55 28.92 21.27
CA ALA A 374 8.25 29.02 19.99
C ALA A 374 8.31 27.66 19.26
N PHE A 375 8.64 26.60 20.01
CA PHE A 375 8.69 25.25 19.44
C PHE A 375 7.30 24.77 18.98
N ARG A 376 6.23 25.08 19.71
CA ARG A 376 4.85 24.75 19.28
C ARG A 376 4.48 25.44 17.98
N ARG A 377 4.88 26.71 17.78
CA ARG A 377 4.67 27.44 16.51
C ARG A 377 5.47 26.79 15.37
N PHE A 378 6.73 26.48 15.63
CA PHE A 378 7.58 25.77 14.66
C PHE A 378 6.96 24.41 14.28
N TRP A 379 6.53 23.60 15.25
CA TRP A 379 5.88 22.31 15.01
C TRP A 379 4.59 22.48 14.18
N SER A 380 3.77 23.45 14.52
CA SER A 380 2.56 23.75 13.72
C SER A 380 2.91 24.14 12.29
N GLY A 381 3.97 24.93 12.09
CA GLY A 381 4.48 25.26 10.75
C GLY A 381 4.94 24.02 9.96
N CYS A 382 5.71 23.15 10.58
CA CYS A 382 6.13 21.87 9.98
C CYS A 382 4.94 20.99 9.57
N LEU A 383 3.91 20.93 10.42
CA LEU A 383 2.70 20.16 10.14
C LEU A 383 1.90 20.77 8.98
N ILE A 384 1.77 22.09 8.92
CA ILE A 384 1.11 22.79 7.81
C ILE A 384 1.87 22.53 6.51
N VAL A 385 3.20 22.61 6.51
CA VAL A 385 4.03 22.31 5.34
C VAL A 385 3.81 20.85 4.91
N SER A 386 3.81 19.90 5.84
CA SER A 386 3.51 18.49 5.56
C SER A 386 2.16 18.35 4.86
N LEU A 387 1.09 18.94 5.40
CA LEU A 387 -0.26 18.89 4.84
C LEU A 387 -0.35 19.53 3.45
N VAL A 388 0.31 20.67 3.24
CA VAL A 388 0.34 21.36 1.94
C VAL A 388 1.06 20.53 0.89
N LEU A 389 2.10 19.80 1.25
CA LEU A 389 2.85 18.97 0.31
C LEU A 389 2.10 17.71 -0.09
N VAL A 390 1.19 17.18 0.75
CA VAL A 390 0.46 15.92 0.48
C VAL A 390 -0.13 15.85 -0.94
N PRO A 391 -0.94 16.81 -1.42
CA PRO A 391 -1.55 16.71 -2.75
C PRO A 391 -0.54 16.77 -3.91
N PHE A 392 0.62 17.42 -3.72
CA PHE A 392 1.63 17.57 -4.77
C PHE A 392 2.57 16.37 -4.89
N VAL A 393 2.76 15.61 -3.81
CA VAL A 393 3.61 14.41 -3.79
C VAL A 393 2.81 13.12 -3.71
N ASN A 394 1.50 13.15 -4.04
CA ASN A 394 0.61 11.99 -3.96
C ASN A 394 0.59 11.21 -5.29
N PRO A 395 1.29 10.05 -5.39
CA PRO A 395 1.36 9.28 -6.64
C PRO A 395 0.03 8.58 -6.98
N SER A 396 -0.89 8.48 -6.01
CA SER A 396 -2.18 7.80 -6.18
C SER A 396 -3.24 8.65 -6.88
N ARG A 397 -2.95 9.92 -7.18
CA ARG A 397 -3.87 10.88 -7.80
C ARG A 397 -5.16 11.10 -7.00
N ALA A 398 -5.08 10.98 -5.67
CA ALA A 398 -6.25 11.16 -4.80
C ALA A 398 -6.81 12.60 -4.83
N PHE A 399 -6.00 13.55 -5.27
CA PHE A 399 -6.36 14.97 -5.37
C PHE A 399 -6.46 15.47 -6.82
N ALA A 400 -6.55 14.56 -7.81
CA ALA A 400 -6.63 14.91 -9.24
C ALA A 400 -7.81 15.82 -9.59
N PHE A 401 -8.81 15.93 -8.73
CA PHE A 401 -9.93 16.86 -8.88
C PHE A 401 -9.59 18.30 -8.50
N ALA A 402 -8.52 18.54 -7.73
CA ALA A 402 -8.12 19.84 -7.22
C ALA A 402 -6.72 20.28 -7.69
N VAL A 403 -5.83 19.32 -7.97
CA VAL A 403 -4.44 19.57 -8.36
C VAL A 403 -4.17 18.86 -9.69
N PRO A 404 -3.51 19.52 -10.66
CA PRO A 404 -3.10 18.87 -11.89
C PRO A 404 -2.21 17.66 -11.64
N ASP A 405 -2.38 16.61 -12.43
CA ASP A 405 -1.51 15.44 -12.42
C ASP A 405 -0.11 15.72 -13.00
N SER A 406 -0.02 16.74 -13.85
CA SER A 406 1.24 17.29 -14.36
C SER A 406 1.09 18.78 -14.65
N PHE A 407 2.13 19.56 -14.34
CA PHE A 407 2.20 20.99 -14.64
C PHE A 407 2.90 21.27 -15.98
N GLN A 408 3.81 20.39 -16.42
CA GLN A 408 4.52 20.51 -17.69
C GLN A 408 4.84 19.12 -18.26
N PRO A 409 4.19 18.73 -19.35
CA PRO A 409 3.00 19.37 -19.95
C PRO A 409 1.78 19.31 -19.02
N TRP A 410 0.83 20.23 -19.21
CA TRP A 410 -0.34 20.35 -18.35
C TRP A 410 -1.32 19.19 -18.56
N VAL A 411 -1.57 18.45 -17.47
CA VAL A 411 -2.58 17.39 -17.42
C VAL A 411 -3.50 17.62 -16.24
N TYR A 412 -4.75 17.96 -16.52
CA TYR A 412 -5.77 18.18 -15.51
C TYR A 412 -7.13 17.75 -16.03
N VAL A 413 -7.88 17.02 -15.20
CA VAL A 413 -9.27 16.63 -15.50
C VAL A 413 -10.17 17.23 -14.41
N PRO A 414 -11.00 18.24 -14.73
CA PRO A 414 -11.84 18.90 -13.75
C PRO A 414 -12.92 17.95 -13.18
N LEU A 415 -13.30 18.20 -11.94
CA LEU A 415 -14.24 17.35 -11.18
C LEU A 415 -15.53 17.00 -11.94
N PRO A 416 -16.23 17.95 -12.61
CA PRO A 416 -17.44 17.61 -13.37
C PRO A 416 -17.17 16.60 -14.48
N LEU A 417 -16.05 16.74 -15.20
CA LEU A 417 -15.66 15.82 -16.27
C LEU A 417 -15.29 14.43 -15.71
N GLN A 418 -14.64 14.35 -14.53
CA GLN A 418 -14.36 13.07 -13.87
C GLN A 418 -15.67 12.30 -13.63
N TRP A 419 -16.69 12.95 -13.08
CA TRP A 419 -17.99 12.30 -12.80
C TRP A 419 -18.79 12.00 -14.06
N GLN A 420 -18.75 12.86 -15.08
CA GLN A 420 -19.36 12.60 -16.38
C GLN A 420 -18.77 11.33 -17.02
N ARG A 421 -17.43 11.24 -17.05
CA ARG A 421 -16.71 10.07 -17.56
C ARG A 421 -17.01 8.82 -16.73
N ALA A 422 -17.06 8.96 -15.41
CA ALA A 422 -17.41 7.87 -14.51
C ALA A 422 -18.79 7.28 -14.83
N GLY A 423 -19.78 8.12 -15.12
CA GLY A 423 -21.12 7.68 -15.55
C GLY A 423 -21.07 6.88 -16.86
N GLN A 424 -20.27 7.31 -17.84
CA GLN A 424 -20.09 6.59 -19.11
C GLN A 424 -19.42 5.23 -18.90
N MET A 425 -18.33 5.19 -18.10
CA MET A 425 -17.64 3.93 -17.77
C MET A 425 -18.55 2.96 -17.03
N HIS A 426 -19.34 3.44 -16.07
CA HIS A 426 -20.29 2.62 -15.34
C HIS A 426 -21.35 1.99 -16.26
N GLN A 427 -21.92 2.77 -17.18
CA GLN A 427 -22.89 2.27 -18.16
C GLN A 427 -22.29 1.22 -19.09
N LEU A 428 -21.03 1.40 -19.51
CA LEU A 428 -20.32 0.44 -20.37
C LEU A 428 -20.02 -0.86 -19.62
N LEU A 429 -19.47 -0.78 -18.41
CA LEU A 429 -19.13 -1.97 -17.61
C LEU A 429 -20.35 -2.75 -17.13
N ALA A 430 -21.51 -2.10 -16.98
CA ALA A 430 -22.76 -2.77 -16.63
C ALA A 430 -23.26 -3.77 -17.71
N GLN A 431 -22.73 -3.70 -18.93
CA GLN A 431 -23.03 -4.64 -20.01
C GLN A 431 -22.26 -5.96 -19.87
N ILE A 432 -21.24 -6.03 -19.02
CA ILE A 432 -20.43 -7.23 -18.81
C ILE A 432 -21.11 -8.11 -17.75
N PRO A 433 -21.53 -9.34 -18.08
CA PRO A 433 -22.14 -10.24 -17.11
C PRO A 433 -21.21 -10.49 -15.90
N PRO A 434 -21.74 -10.62 -14.67
CA PRO A 434 -20.89 -10.78 -13.47
C PRO A 434 -19.97 -12.00 -13.49
N ALA A 435 -20.39 -13.10 -14.14
CA ALA A 435 -19.62 -14.34 -14.24
C ALA A 435 -18.63 -14.38 -15.42
N ALA A 436 -18.77 -13.46 -16.40
CA ALA A 436 -17.95 -13.47 -17.60
C ALA A 436 -16.48 -13.15 -17.30
N SER A 437 -15.57 -13.81 -17.99
CA SER A 437 -14.13 -13.49 -17.94
C SER A 437 -13.86 -12.19 -18.70
N VAL A 438 -12.94 -11.35 -18.17
CA VAL A 438 -12.68 -10.03 -18.73
C VAL A 438 -11.22 -9.62 -18.64
N THR A 439 -10.73 -8.95 -19.66
CA THR A 439 -9.50 -8.15 -19.57
C THR A 439 -9.83 -6.67 -19.64
N ALA A 440 -9.12 -5.87 -18.84
CA ALA A 440 -9.39 -4.44 -18.72
C ALA A 440 -8.12 -3.60 -18.59
N THR A 441 -8.18 -2.32 -18.99
CA THR A 441 -7.12 -1.37 -18.65
C THR A 441 -7.03 -1.14 -17.15
N THR A 442 -5.84 -0.78 -16.66
CA THR A 442 -5.44 -0.72 -15.24
C THR A 442 -6.50 -0.11 -14.30
N TYR A 443 -7.15 0.97 -14.71
CA TYR A 443 -8.10 1.71 -13.87
C TYR A 443 -9.54 1.16 -13.92
N LEU A 444 -9.85 0.33 -14.92
CA LEU A 444 -11.12 -0.39 -15.01
C LEU A 444 -11.10 -1.70 -14.20
N VAL A 445 -9.91 -2.31 -14.02
CA VAL A 445 -9.72 -3.58 -13.31
C VAL A 445 -10.43 -3.62 -11.94
N PRO A 446 -10.33 -2.61 -11.04
CA PRO A 446 -11.00 -2.67 -9.74
C PRO A 446 -12.51 -2.87 -9.82
N HIS A 447 -13.15 -2.32 -10.87
CA HIS A 447 -14.60 -2.36 -11.06
C HIS A 447 -15.10 -3.70 -11.61
N VAL A 448 -14.20 -4.49 -12.20
CA VAL A 448 -14.50 -5.81 -12.75
C VAL A 448 -13.83 -6.95 -11.99
N SER A 449 -13.17 -6.67 -10.85
CA SER A 449 -12.35 -7.63 -10.12
C SER A 449 -13.12 -8.61 -9.22
N GLY A 450 -14.44 -8.43 -9.07
CA GLY A 450 -15.30 -9.37 -8.32
C GLY A 450 -15.73 -10.57 -9.17
N ARG A 451 -14.77 -11.31 -9.76
CA ARG A 451 -15.03 -12.48 -10.61
C ARG A 451 -13.83 -13.45 -10.63
N ARG A 452 -14.07 -14.66 -11.11
CA ARG A 452 -13.05 -15.71 -11.12
C ARG A 452 -11.86 -15.38 -12.03
N ALA A 453 -12.13 -15.00 -13.27
CA ALA A 453 -11.12 -14.67 -14.27
C ALA A 453 -11.19 -13.18 -14.64
N VAL A 454 -10.19 -12.43 -14.23
CA VAL A 454 -9.98 -11.04 -14.63
C VAL A 454 -8.50 -10.82 -14.92
N LEU A 455 -8.22 -10.16 -16.04
CA LEU A 455 -6.86 -9.88 -16.49
C LEU A 455 -6.67 -8.37 -16.66
N ARG A 456 -5.42 -7.96 -16.68
CA ARG A 456 -5.02 -6.63 -17.11
C ARG A 456 -4.50 -6.70 -18.54
N MET A 457 -5.01 -5.82 -19.39
CA MET A 457 -4.56 -5.67 -20.79
C MET A 457 -3.03 -5.51 -20.89
N PRO A 458 -2.34 -6.12 -21.90
CA PRO A 458 -2.93 -6.71 -23.10
C PRO A 458 -3.23 -8.21 -23.05
N MET A 459 -3.06 -8.87 -21.91
CA MET A 459 -3.30 -10.32 -21.81
C MET A 459 -4.79 -10.65 -21.95
N ILE A 460 -5.12 -11.64 -22.76
CA ILE A 460 -6.48 -12.15 -22.98
C ILE A 460 -6.60 -13.64 -22.70
N ASP A 461 -5.50 -14.36 -22.68
CA ASP A 461 -5.47 -15.80 -22.45
C ASP A 461 -5.15 -16.11 -20.98
N TYR A 462 -5.79 -17.16 -20.46
CA TYR A 462 -5.60 -17.65 -19.10
C TYR A 462 -5.83 -19.16 -19.01
N GLN A 463 -5.45 -19.79 -17.92
CA GLN A 463 -5.76 -21.18 -17.60
C GLN A 463 -6.91 -21.24 -16.59
N ASP A 464 -7.93 -22.06 -16.90
CA ASP A 464 -9.08 -22.29 -16.01
C ASP A 464 -8.70 -23.20 -14.79
N ASP A 465 -9.68 -23.49 -13.92
CA ASP A 465 -9.49 -24.36 -12.75
C ASP A 465 -9.04 -25.80 -13.09
N ALA A 466 -9.18 -26.22 -14.33
CA ALA A 466 -8.72 -27.52 -14.84
C ALA A 466 -7.37 -27.42 -15.58
N GLY A 467 -6.72 -26.27 -15.55
CA GLY A 467 -5.47 -26.00 -16.27
C GLY A 467 -5.62 -25.91 -17.80
N ARG A 468 -6.86 -25.76 -18.32
CA ARG A 468 -7.11 -25.68 -19.76
C ARG A 468 -6.97 -24.23 -20.23
N PRO A 469 -6.34 -24.00 -21.39
CA PRO A 469 -6.24 -22.67 -21.96
C PRO A 469 -7.63 -22.12 -22.32
N GLN A 470 -7.88 -20.91 -21.93
CA GLN A 470 -9.10 -20.15 -22.20
C GLN A 470 -8.73 -18.75 -22.66
N THR A 471 -9.62 -18.14 -23.43
CA THR A 471 -9.52 -16.73 -23.83
C THR A 471 -10.71 -15.97 -23.24
N VAL A 472 -10.49 -14.76 -22.71
CA VAL A 472 -11.54 -13.98 -22.05
C VAL A 472 -12.73 -13.70 -22.96
N GLU A 473 -13.92 -13.60 -22.37
CA GLU A 473 -15.16 -13.31 -23.07
C GLU A 473 -15.28 -11.83 -23.44
N TYR A 474 -14.76 -10.94 -22.62
CA TYR A 474 -14.85 -9.49 -22.80
C TYR A 474 -13.51 -8.79 -22.71
N VAL A 475 -13.34 -7.74 -23.54
CA VAL A 475 -12.20 -6.81 -23.52
C VAL A 475 -12.74 -5.40 -23.33
N THR A 476 -12.21 -4.63 -22.38
CA THR A 476 -12.63 -3.24 -22.16
C THR A 476 -11.46 -2.31 -21.88
N ALA A 477 -11.50 -1.11 -22.46
CA ALA A 477 -10.41 -0.14 -22.31
C ALA A 477 -10.91 1.31 -22.28
N ASP A 478 -10.15 2.17 -21.59
CA ASP A 478 -10.31 3.62 -21.58
C ASP A 478 -9.12 4.27 -22.30
N PHE A 479 -9.24 4.46 -23.60
CA PHE A 479 -8.23 5.12 -24.44
C PHE A 479 -8.24 6.64 -24.29
N TRP A 480 -9.38 7.25 -23.95
CA TRP A 480 -9.43 8.68 -23.66
C TRP A 480 -8.45 9.05 -22.55
N ARG A 481 -8.43 8.25 -21.49
CA ARG A 481 -7.50 8.48 -20.38
C ARG A 481 -6.06 8.32 -20.83
N LEU A 482 -5.71 7.23 -21.51
CA LEU A 482 -4.35 6.99 -22.02
C LEU A 482 -3.89 8.15 -22.90
N ARG A 483 -4.73 8.57 -23.85
CA ARG A 483 -4.45 9.71 -24.75
C ARG A 483 -4.27 11.03 -23.98
N ARG A 484 -5.07 11.28 -22.95
CA ARG A 484 -4.97 12.49 -22.14
C ARG A 484 -3.69 12.55 -21.32
N TYR A 485 -3.21 11.40 -20.84
CA TYR A 485 -2.07 11.30 -19.93
C TYR A 485 -0.73 11.04 -20.62
N GLN A 486 -0.72 10.47 -21.84
CA GLN A 486 0.49 10.13 -22.58
C GLN A 486 1.46 11.30 -22.77
N VAL A 487 0.95 12.52 -22.86
CA VAL A 487 1.77 13.73 -23.07
C VAL A 487 2.77 13.98 -21.94
N ALA A 488 2.41 13.57 -20.70
CA ALA A 488 3.24 13.78 -19.51
C ALA A 488 3.79 12.48 -18.92
N PHE A 489 3.23 11.32 -19.26
CA PHE A 489 3.55 10.04 -18.62
C PHE A 489 3.92 8.99 -19.66
N GLY A 490 5.20 8.63 -19.70
CA GLY A 490 5.74 7.64 -20.68
C GLY A 490 5.00 6.29 -20.62
N ARG A 491 4.72 5.76 -19.41
CA ARG A 491 3.96 4.51 -19.26
C ARG A 491 2.54 4.56 -19.86
N ASP A 492 1.88 5.71 -19.86
CA ASP A 492 0.55 5.85 -20.47
C ASP A 492 0.69 5.96 -22.00
N ARG A 493 1.78 6.54 -22.50
CA ARG A 493 2.16 6.56 -23.93
C ARG A 493 2.43 5.16 -24.43
N ASP A 494 3.34 4.42 -23.80
CA ASP A 494 3.68 3.04 -24.18
C ASP A 494 2.44 2.15 -24.22
N ARG A 495 1.52 2.34 -23.27
CA ARG A 495 0.24 1.61 -23.26
C ARG A 495 -0.67 2.02 -24.40
N TYR A 496 -0.75 3.31 -24.70
CA TYR A 496 -1.58 3.80 -25.82
C TYR A 496 -1.07 3.21 -27.15
N ASP A 497 0.25 3.32 -27.38
CA ASP A 497 0.91 2.83 -28.59
C ASP A 497 0.80 1.30 -28.75
N THR A 498 0.77 0.56 -27.66
CA THR A 498 0.63 -0.89 -27.66
C THR A 498 -0.83 -1.34 -27.78
N PHE A 499 -1.76 -0.68 -27.06
CA PHE A 499 -3.12 -1.18 -26.92
C PHE A 499 -4.03 -0.80 -28.07
N VAL A 500 -3.79 0.32 -28.79
CA VAL A 500 -4.57 0.69 -29.97
C VAL A 500 -4.40 -0.35 -31.09
N PRO A 501 -3.17 -0.71 -31.51
CA PRO A 501 -2.98 -1.79 -32.50
C PRO A 501 -3.53 -3.14 -32.00
N PHE A 502 -3.39 -3.43 -30.72
CA PHE A 502 -3.92 -4.68 -30.14
C PHE A 502 -5.45 -4.78 -30.28
N ILE A 503 -6.21 -3.73 -29.93
CA ILE A 503 -7.66 -3.70 -30.11
C ILE A 503 -8.05 -3.84 -31.58
N ASN A 504 -7.38 -3.10 -32.47
CA ASN A 504 -7.64 -3.20 -33.90
C ASN A 504 -7.40 -4.63 -34.41
N SER A 505 -6.32 -5.29 -33.99
CA SER A 505 -6.04 -6.68 -34.40
C SER A 505 -7.11 -7.67 -33.94
N LEU A 506 -7.69 -7.47 -32.75
CA LEU A 506 -8.79 -8.30 -32.24
C LEU A 506 -10.09 -8.13 -33.08
N ILE A 507 -10.36 -6.90 -33.52
CA ILE A 507 -11.51 -6.59 -34.38
C ILE A 507 -11.28 -7.14 -35.80
N ASP A 508 -10.12 -6.86 -36.41
CA ASP A 508 -9.79 -7.22 -37.77
C ASP A 508 -9.71 -8.75 -37.98
N SER A 509 -9.24 -9.47 -36.96
CA SER A 509 -9.23 -10.94 -36.96
C SER A 509 -10.63 -11.58 -36.89
N GLY A 510 -11.65 -10.80 -36.52
CA GLY A 510 -12.99 -11.30 -36.25
C GLY A 510 -13.11 -12.14 -34.95
N GLN A 511 -12.05 -12.25 -34.16
CA GLN A 511 -12.06 -12.97 -32.89
C GLN A 511 -12.99 -12.26 -31.86
N TYR A 512 -13.00 -10.93 -31.88
CA TYR A 512 -13.87 -10.09 -31.08
C TYR A 512 -14.61 -9.07 -31.93
N GLY A 513 -15.89 -8.86 -31.62
CA GLY A 513 -16.64 -7.73 -32.17
C GLY A 513 -16.68 -6.57 -31.18
N LEU A 514 -16.52 -5.36 -31.68
CA LEU A 514 -16.69 -4.13 -30.93
C LEU A 514 -18.18 -3.88 -30.73
N ILE A 515 -18.71 -4.16 -29.55
CA ILE A 515 -20.15 -4.07 -29.24
C ILE A 515 -20.56 -2.71 -28.69
N ASN A 516 -19.62 -1.92 -28.19
CA ASN A 516 -19.86 -0.55 -27.73
C ASN A 516 -18.58 0.27 -27.81
N SER A 517 -18.69 1.50 -28.30
CA SER A 517 -17.62 2.51 -28.25
C SER A 517 -18.21 3.88 -27.98
N ARG A 518 -17.59 4.62 -27.07
CA ARG A 518 -18.01 5.99 -26.77
C ARG A 518 -16.84 6.82 -26.26
N ASP A 519 -16.43 7.82 -27.04
CA ASP A 519 -15.39 8.78 -26.65
C ASP A 519 -14.13 8.08 -26.10
N GLY A 520 -13.59 7.10 -26.86
CA GLY A 520 -12.41 6.34 -26.50
C GLY A 520 -12.60 5.25 -25.43
N LEU A 521 -13.81 5.07 -24.90
CA LEU A 521 -14.18 3.87 -24.16
C LEU A 521 -14.58 2.77 -25.16
N VAL A 522 -14.08 1.55 -24.97
CA VAL A 522 -14.41 0.42 -25.86
C VAL A 522 -14.81 -0.81 -25.02
N LEU A 523 -15.78 -1.56 -25.56
CA LEU A 523 -16.18 -2.87 -25.06
C LEU A 523 -16.27 -3.83 -26.25
N LEU A 524 -15.46 -4.89 -26.20
CA LEU A 524 -15.46 -5.96 -27.18
C LEU A 524 -16.01 -7.24 -26.54
N GLN A 525 -16.70 -8.05 -27.35
CA GLN A 525 -17.20 -9.37 -26.95
C GLN A 525 -16.69 -10.41 -27.94
N ARG A 526 -16.19 -11.54 -27.40
CA ARG A 526 -15.68 -12.67 -28.18
C ARG A 526 -16.79 -13.32 -29.00
N ASN A 527 -16.45 -13.75 -30.23
CA ASN A 527 -17.37 -14.46 -31.15
C ASN A 527 -18.68 -13.70 -31.45
N THR A 528 -18.65 -12.38 -31.42
CA THR A 528 -19.80 -11.52 -31.72
C THR A 528 -19.43 -10.58 -32.86
N PRO A 529 -20.32 -10.28 -33.81
CA PRO A 529 -20.04 -9.29 -34.85
C PRO A 529 -19.95 -7.88 -34.22
N SER A 530 -19.12 -7.03 -34.84
CA SER A 530 -19.02 -5.62 -34.42
C SER A 530 -20.30 -4.85 -34.76
N ASP A 531 -20.70 -3.98 -33.85
CA ASP A 531 -21.73 -2.98 -34.07
C ASP A 531 -21.22 -1.89 -35.02
N PRO A 532 -21.92 -1.58 -36.14
CA PRO A 532 -21.47 -0.59 -37.12
C PRO A 532 -21.31 0.82 -36.52
N GLN A 533 -22.17 1.22 -35.58
CA GLN A 533 -22.08 2.51 -34.93
C GLN A 533 -20.87 2.56 -34.00
N ALA A 534 -20.62 1.50 -33.22
CA ALA A 534 -19.46 1.41 -32.36
C ALA A 534 -18.13 1.48 -33.14
N LEU A 535 -18.07 0.84 -34.33
CA LEU A 535 -16.91 0.94 -35.24
C LEU A 535 -16.72 2.38 -35.73
N THR A 536 -17.80 3.06 -36.13
CA THR A 536 -17.75 4.45 -36.58
C THR A 536 -17.24 5.36 -35.47
N ASP A 537 -17.75 5.20 -34.24
CA ASP A 537 -17.36 6.00 -33.08
C ASP A 537 -15.88 5.76 -32.70
N TRP A 538 -15.41 4.52 -32.78
CA TRP A 538 -14.00 4.17 -32.56
C TRP A 538 -13.07 4.80 -33.61
N GLN A 539 -13.41 4.69 -34.88
CA GLN A 539 -12.64 5.30 -35.97
C GLN A 539 -12.61 6.83 -35.85
N ALA A 540 -13.75 7.45 -35.52
CA ALA A 540 -13.81 8.89 -35.27
C ALA A 540 -12.92 9.31 -34.08
N PHE A 541 -12.89 8.52 -33.00
CA PHE A 541 -12.00 8.78 -31.86
C PHE A 541 -10.52 8.72 -32.30
N LEU A 542 -10.11 7.72 -33.10
CA LEU A 542 -8.74 7.61 -33.60
C LEU A 542 -8.38 8.75 -34.54
N ALA A 543 -9.27 9.11 -35.48
CA ALA A 543 -9.04 10.21 -36.43
C ALA A 543 -8.87 11.58 -35.77
N ALA A 544 -9.55 11.83 -34.66
CA ALA A 544 -9.40 13.06 -33.87
C ALA A 544 -8.02 13.25 -33.21
N GLU A 545 -7.11 12.28 -33.34
CA GLU A 545 -5.72 12.37 -32.91
C GLU A 545 -4.80 12.94 -33.99
N SER A 546 -5.18 12.73 -35.26
CA SER A 546 -4.37 13.12 -36.43
C SER A 546 -4.56 14.58 -36.86
N SER A 547 -5.49 15.28 -36.22
CA SER A 547 -5.78 16.70 -36.42
C SER A 547 -5.33 17.57 -35.26
#